data_f37b3599fef967a12004ebed99ee2c2a
#
_entry.id   f37b3599fef967a12004ebed99ee2c2a
#
_cell.length_a   1.000
_cell.length_b   1.000
_cell.length_c   1.000
_cell.angle_alpha   90.00
_cell.angle_beta   90.00
_cell.angle_gamma   90.00
#
_symmetry.space_group_name_H-M   'P 1'
#
loop_
_entity.id
_entity.type
_entity.pdbx_description
1 polymer ?
#
loop_
_entity_poly.entity_id
_entity_poly.type
_entity_poly.pdbx_seq_one_letter_code
_entity_poly.pdbx_strand_id
1 'polypeptide(L)'
;MTSPQPPNDPSVRRLVPSEPPPPARPTFSGFRRNHRALLSAIVLLIIACCALDGWLLYKRGRYEAETQRLRAGMDEFERQRADAILSSRSKRLKMEMELIRRQARWGKEIHLAVSVDSGRMYLERQGALLRSIPVRMGPERRIGTAPDTVHLAIPRGARAVQAVLSDSDSWQVPEWVYTDRGLTPPPAARRTLTKALGPVAIVLDGGTVIYSLPTNGPLNDSSYTMPGSVRARSEDLEAIVPNVTKGMVVYFY
;
A
#
# COMPACT_ATOMS: atom_id res chain seq x y z
N MET A 1 -9.26 85.66 -3.64
CA MET A 1 -8.49 85.25 -2.43
C MET A 1 -7.40 84.31 -2.89
N THR A 2 -6.21 84.87 -3.02
CA THR A 2 -4.99 84.30 -3.57
C THR A 2 -4.25 83.47 -2.50
N SER A 3 -4.01 82.19 -2.73
CA SER A 3 -3.09 81.44 -1.90
C SER A 3 -1.64 81.66 -2.35
N PRO A 4 -0.71 81.83 -1.41
CA PRO A 4 0.69 82.08 -1.76
C PRO A 4 1.42 80.74 -2.00
N GLN A 5 2.25 80.75 -3.03
CA GLN A 5 3.17 79.69 -3.45
C GLN A 5 4.43 79.72 -2.56
N PRO A 6 4.96 78.64 -2.05
CA PRO A 6 6.21 78.63 -1.29
C PRO A 6 7.43 78.73 -2.23
N PRO A 7 8.55 79.31 -1.76
CA PRO A 7 9.73 79.58 -2.57
C PRO A 7 10.52 78.28 -2.91
N ASN A 8 11.00 78.24 -4.16
CA ASN A 8 11.95 77.22 -4.66
C ASN A 8 13.34 77.51 -4.05
N ASP A 9 13.76 76.56 -3.19
CA ASP A 9 15.14 76.50 -2.69
C ASP A 9 15.92 75.42 -3.45
N PRO A 10 16.97 75.76 -4.22
CA PRO A 10 17.68 74.79 -5.07
C PRO A 10 18.77 74.01 -4.38
N SER A 11 18.84 73.94 -3.04
CA SER A 11 19.96 73.35 -2.31
C SER A 11 19.69 72.04 -1.60
N VAL A 12 18.51 71.42 -1.75
CA VAL A 12 18.28 70.08 -1.16
C VAL A 12 18.40 68.99 -2.24
N ARG A 13 19.64 68.60 -2.57
CA ARG A 13 19.93 67.34 -3.25
C ARG A 13 19.53 66.15 -2.29
N ARG A 14 18.32 65.65 -2.47
CA ARG A 14 17.99 64.35 -1.89
C ARG A 14 18.89 63.29 -2.54
N LEU A 15 19.79 62.75 -1.75
CA LEU A 15 20.48 61.50 -2.05
C LEU A 15 19.41 60.38 -2.09
N VAL A 16 19.00 60.00 -3.28
CA VAL A 16 18.22 58.79 -3.50
C VAL A 16 19.15 57.65 -3.20
N PRO A 17 18.83 56.75 -2.21
CA PRO A 17 19.61 55.56 -2.00
C PRO A 17 19.53 54.70 -3.27
N SER A 18 20.66 54.41 -3.87
CA SER A 18 20.75 53.49 -5.01
C SER A 18 20.20 52.15 -4.60
N GLU A 19 19.11 51.76 -5.25
CA GLU A 19 18.51 50.43 -5.11
C GLU A 19 19.58 49.34 -5.38
N PRO A 20 19.73 48.34 -4.50
CA PRO A 20 20.72 47.29 -4.74
C PRO A 20 20.37 46.56 -6.04
N PRO A 21 21.37 46.21 -6.87
CA PRO A 21 21.13 45.52 -8.12
C PRO A 21 20.39 44.20 -7.85
N PRO A 22 19.43 43.82 -8.72
CA PRO A 22 18.66 42.60 -8.55
C PRO A 22 19.62 41.40 -8.51
N PRO A 23 19.33 40.38 -7.66
CA PRO A 23 20.18 39.20 -7.54
C PRO A 23 20.34 38.55 -8.91
N ALA A 24 21.57 38.33 -9.31
CA ALA A 24 21.92 37.68 -10.57
C ALA A 24 21.25 36.31 -10.65
N ARG A 25 20.41 36.12 -11.67
CA ARG A 25 19.77 34.81 -11.90
C ARG A 25 20.85 33.75 -12.05
N PRO A 26 20.75 32.60 -11.33
CA PRO A 26 21.78 31.56 -11.41
C PRO A 26 21.84 31.05 -12.86
N THR A 27 22.94 31.32 -13.53
CA THR A 27 23.19 30.81 -14.88
C THR A 27 23.54 29.34 -14.77
N PHE A 28 22.99 28.50 -15.65
CA PHE A 28 23.19 27.04 -15.68
C PHE A 28 24.68 26.63 -15.66
N SER A 29 25.55 27.49 -16.21
CA SER A 29 27.02 27.33 -16.16
C SER A 29 27.63 27.50 -14.76
N GLY A 30 27.06 28.35 -13.91
CA GLY A 30 27.49 28.53 -12.52
C GLY A 30 27.11 27.36 -11.64
N PHE A 31 25.90 26.82 -11.82
CA PHE A 31 25.41 25.63 -11.14
C PHE A 31 26.29 24.39 -11.44
N ARG A 32 26.65 24.20 -12.72
CA ARG A 32 27.51 23.10 -13.18
C ARG A 32 28.93 23.17 -12.59
N ARG A 33 29.44 24.36 -12.30
CA ARG A 33 30.78 24.53 -11.74
C ARG A 33 30.83 24.29 -10.23
N ASN A 34 29.77 24.66 -9.50
CA ASN A 34 29.69 24.53 -8.04
C ASN A 34 29.23 23.12 -7.58
N HIS A 35 28.51 22.40 -8.43
CA HIS A 35 27.91 21.11 -8.05
C HIS A 35 28.32 19.97 -9.00
N ARG A 36 29.59 19.96 -9.44
CA ARG A 36 30.11 18.90 -10.34
C ARG A 36 29.93 17.49 -9.77
N ALA A 37 30.18 17.32 -8.47
CA ALA A 37 29.99 16.04 -7.80
C ALA A 37 28.53 15.58 -7.78
N LEU A 38 27.59 16.51 -7.58
CA LEU A 38 26.16 16.21 -7.56
C LEU A 38 25.64 15.85 -8.95
N LEU A 39 26.08 16.58 -9.98
CA LEU A 39 25.75 16.27 -11.38
C LEU A 39 26.31 14.92 -11.82
N SER A 40 27.57 14.61 -11.45
CA SER A 40 28.15 13.30 -11.76
C SER A 40 27.44 12.16 -11.03
N ALA A 41 27.00 12.37 -9.79
CA ALA A 41 26.19 11.40 -9.04
C ALA A 41 24.83 11.15 -9.69
N ILE A 42 24.16 12.19 -10.16
CA ILE A 42 22.87 12.06 -10.88
C ILE A 42 23.05 11.31 -12.21
N VAL A 43 24.10 11.65 -12.98
CA VAL A 43 24.38 10.95 -14.24
C VAL A 43 24.71 9.48 -14.00
N LEU A 44 25.51 9.16 -12.97
CA LEU A 44 25.80 7.78 -12.56
C LEU A 44 24.53 7.03 -12.15
N LEU A 45 23.63 7.68 -11.41
CA LEU A 45 22.36 7.09 -11.00
C LEU A 45 21.49 6.77 -12.23
N ILE A 46 21.40 7.69 -13.19
CA ILE A 46 20.63 7.48 -14.43
C ILE A 46 21.21 6.31 -15.22
N ILE A 47 22.55 6.24 -15.35
CA ILE A 47 23.21 5.12 -16.03
C ILE A 47 22.95 3.80 -15.32
N ALA A 48 22.99 3.78 -13.98
CA ALA A 48 22.67 2.60 -13.19
C ALA A 48 21.21 2.15 -13.38
N CYS A 49 20.25 3.08 -13.37
CA CYS A 49 18.85 2.78 -13.65
C CYS A 49 18.65 2.21 -15.07
N CYS A 50 19.25 2.84 -16.09
CA CYS A 50 19.16 2.33 -17.47
C CYS A 50 19.82 0.95 -17.63
N ALA A 51 20.92 0.69 -16.93
CA ALA A 51 21.55 -0.63 -16.93
C ALA A 51 20.68 -1.68 -16.25
N LEU A 52 19.99 -1.31 -15.16
CA LEU A 52 19.05 -2.19 -14.45
C LEU A 52 17.83 -2.52 -15.30
N ASP A 53 17.26 -1.51 -15.97
CA ASP A 53 16.14 -1.69 -16.90
C ASP A 53 16.54 -2.57 -18.09
N GLY A 54 17.72 -2.33 -18.67
CA GLY A 54 18.26 -3.17 -19.74
C GLY A 54 18.47 -4.61 -19.31
N TRP A 55 18.96 -4.83 -18.09
CA TRP A 55 19.13 -6.18 -17.53
C TRP A 55 17.80 -6.88 -17.27
N LEU A 56 16.78 -6.15 -16.76
CA LEU A 56 15.44 -6.67 -16.56
C LEU A 56 14.76 -7.04 -17.87
N LEU A 57 14.89 -6.21 -18.91
CA LEU A 57 14.38 -6.50 -20.26
C LEU A 57 15.08 -7.72 -20.87
N TYR A 58 16.39 -7.84 -20.73
CA TYR A 58 17.15 -9.01 -21.16
C TYR A 58 16.68 -10.29 -20.44
N LYS A 59 16.51 -10.20 -19.11
CA LYS A 59 16.03 -11.33 -18.30
C LYS A 59 14.61 -11.74 -18.69
N ARG A 60 13.73 -10.76 -18.91
CA ARG A 60 12.37 -11.00 -19.41
C ARG A 60 12.36 -11.70 -20.76
N GLY A 61 13.17 -11.24 -21.71
CA GLY A 61 13.30 -11.88 -23.03
C GLY A 61 13.78 -13.33 -22.95
N ARG A 62 14.68 -13.64 -22.03
CA ARG A 62 15.11 -15.03 -21.79
C ARG A 62 13.98 -15.92 -21.27
N TYR A 63 13.18 -15.43 -20.32
CA TYR A 63 12.02 -16.19 -19.82
C TYR A 63 10.94 -16.38 -20.90
N GLU A 64 10.71 -15.38 -21.73
CA GLU A 64 9.78 -15.50 -22.85
C GLU A 64 10.27 -16.53 -23.89
N ALA A 65 11.58 -16.54 -24.19
CA ALA A 65 12.18 -17.53 -25.09
C ALA A 65 12.15 -18.95 -24.50
N GLU A 66 12.33 -19.11 -23.20
CA GLU A 66 12.28 -20.40 -22.52
C GLU A 66 10.85 -20.95 -22.45
N THR A 67 9.86 -20.08 -22.18
CA THR A 67 8.45 -20.45 -22.26
C THR A 67 8.00 -20.81 -23.70
N GLN A 68 8.54 -20.12 -24.71
CA GLN A 68 8.29 -20.47 -26.11
C GLN A 68 8.93 -21.80 -26.49
N ARG A 69 10.15 -22.10 -26.02
CA ARG A 69 10.80 -23.40 -26.23
C ARG A 69 10.02 -24.56 -25.58
N LEU A 70 9.57 -24.36 -24.34
CA LEU A 70 8.75 -25.36 -23.65
C LEU A 70 7.42 -25.59 -24.39
N ARG A 71 6.78 -24.53 -24.89
CA ARG A 71 5.57 -24.62 -25.69
C ARG A 71 5.83 -25.26 -27.06
N ALA A 72 6.99 -25.04 -27.65
CA ALA A 72 7.35 -25.65 -28.94
C ALA A 72 7.61 -27.16 -28.81
N GLY A 73 7.99 -27.64 -27.62
CA GLY A 73 8.17 -29.08 -27.37
C GLY A 73 6.90 -29.85 -26.98
N MET A 74 5.77 -29.15 -26.80
CA MET A 74 4.48 -29.79 -26.50
C MET A 74 3.73 -30.08 -27.79
N ASP A 75 3.14 -31.28 -27.91
CA ASP A 75 2.22 -31.61 -28.99
C ASP A 75 1.04 -30.64 -29.02
N GLU A 76 0.53 -30.34 -30.20
CA GLU A 76 -0.55 -29.37 -30.42
C GLU A 76 -1.80 -29.70 -29.58
N PHE A 77 -2.06 -30.97 -29.39
CA PHE A 77 -3.13 -31.48 -28.53
C PHE A 77 -2.90 -31.17 -27.02
N GLU A 78 -1.68 -31.30 -26.52
CA GLU A 78 -1.33 -30.94 -25.14
C GLU A 78 -1.41 -29.46 -24.90
N ARG A 79 -1.02 -28.62 -25.87
CA ARG A 79 -1.18 -27.15 -25.81
C ARG A 79 -2.65 -26.75 -25.71
N GLN A 80 -3.49 -27.28 -26.59
CA GLN A 80 -4.92 -27.01 -26.56
C GLN A 80 -5.55 -27.45 -25.23
N ARG A 81 -5.13 -28.58 -24.69
CA ARG A 81 -5.60 -29.09 -23.40
C ARG A 81 -5.16 -28.19 -22.24
N ALA A 82 -3.90 -27.77 -22.22
CA ALA A 82 -3.38 -26.84 -21.21
C ALA A 82 -4.08 -25.48 -21.26
N ASP A 83 -4.27 -24.91 -22.44
CA ASP A 83 -4.98 -23.65 -22.65
C ASP A 83 -6.47 -23.74 -22.26
N ALA A 84 -7.11 -24.88 -22.56
CA ALA A 84 -8.48 -25.14 -22.14
C ALA A 84 -8.61 -25.25 -20.61
N ILE A 85 -7.67 -25.89 -19.94
CA ILE A 85 -7.63 -25.98 -18.46
C ILE A 85 -7.41 -24.58 -17.84
N LEU A 86 -6.45 -23.81 -18.36
CA LEU A 86 -6.17 -22.44 -17.87
C LEU A 86 -7.36 -21.51 -18.09
N SER A 87 -7.98 -21.58 -19.27
CA SER A 87 -9.16 -20.75 -19.59
C SER A 87 -10.36 -21.13 -18.73
N SER A 88 -10.57 -22.42 -18.47
CA SER A 88 -11.66 -22.90 -17.61
C SER A 88 -11.47 -22.46 -16.14
N ARG A 89 -10.24 -22.55 -15.63
CA ARG A 89 -9.91 -22.07 -14.28
C ARG A 89 -10.09 -20.56 -14.16
N SER A 90 -9.63 -19.79 -15.14
CA SER A 90 -9.81 -18.34 -15.12
C SER A 90 -11.27 -17.92 -15.21
N LYS A 91 -12.09 -18.61 -16.02
CA LYS A 91 -13.54 -18.40 -16.10
C LYS A 91 -14.24 -18.75 -14.78
N ARG A 92 -13.84 -19.87 -14.16
CA ARG A 92 -14.39 -20.28 -12.86
C ARG A 92 -14.08 -19.25 -11.77
N LEU A 93 -12.84 -18.78 -11.65
CA LEU A 93 -12.47 -17.75 -10.69
C LEU A 93 -13.23 -16.44 -10.94
N LYS A 94 -13.41 -16.03 -12.18
CA LYS A 94 -14.23 -14.85 -12.52
C LYS A 94 -15.69 -15.01 -12.11
N MET A 95 -16.28 -16.19 -12.33
CA MET A 95 -17.65 -16.47 -11.89
C MET A 95 -17.78 -16.51 -10.37
N GLU A 96 -16.84 -17.11 -9.66
CA GLU A 96 -16.81 -17.12 -8.20
C GLU A 96 -16.71 -15.70 -7.64
N MET A 97 -15.84 -14.87 -8.18
CA MET A 97 -15.71 -13.46 -7.79
C MET A 97 -17.02 -12.68 -8.05
N GLU A 98 -17.66 -12.91 -9.20
CA GLU A 98 -18.92 -12.23 -9.52
C GLU A 98 -20.08 -12.69 -8.61
N LEU A 99 -20.13 -13.99 -8.26
CA LEU A 99 -21.10 -14.51 -7.29
C LEU A 99 -20.92 -13.88 -5.90
N ILE A 100 -19.68 -13.79 -5.41
CA ILE A 100 -19.35 -13.14 -4.14
C ILE A 100 -19.75 -11.66 -4.18
N ARG A 101 -19.45 -10.98 -5.28
CA ARG A 101 -19.83 -9.58 -5.48
C ARG A 101 -21.36 -9.39 -5.49
N ARG A 102 -22.11 -10.30 -6.11
CA ARG A 102 -23.58 -10.28 -6.08
C ARG A 102 -24.12 -10.57 -4.69
N GLN A 103 -23.55 -11.57 -4.00
CA GLN A 103 -23.92 -11.87 -2.61
C GLN A 103 -23.70 -10.68 -1.69
N ALA A 104 -22.57 -9.98 -1.81
CA ALA A 104 -22.28 -8.76 -1.06
C ALA A 104 -23.32 -7.66 -1.31
N ARG A 105 -23.75 -7.46 -2.57
CA ARG A 105 -24.76 -6.43 -2.92
C ARG A 105 -26.18 -6.74 -2.44
N TRP A 106 -26.51 -8.00 -2.25
CA TRP A 106 -27.88 -8.42 -1.88
C TRP A 106 -28.06 -8.60 -0.38
N GLY A 107 -26.99 -8.46 0.40
CA GLY A 107 -27.06 -8.46 1.86
C GLY A 107 -27.94 -7.32 2.37
N LYS A 108 -28.99 -7.65 3.13
CA LYS A 108 -29.88 -6.65 3.77
C LYS A 108 -29.19 -5.93 4.93
N GLU A 109 -28.16 -6.53 5.48
CA GLU A 109 -27.41 -6.03 6.63
C GLU A 109 -26.18 -5.22 6.20
N ILE A 110 -25.65 -4.45 7.14
CA ILE A 110 -24.37 -3.76 6.94
C ILE A 110 -23.27 -4.81 6.81
N HIS A 111 -22.42 -4.64 5.84
CA HIS A 111 -21.26 -5.52 5.63
C HIS A 111 -20.06 -4.73 5.10
N LEU A 112 -18.89 -5.32 5.22
CA LEU A 112 -17.68 -4.81 4.60
C LEU A 112 -17.37 -5.59 3.32
N ALA A 113 -16.95 -4.89 2.29
CA ALA A 113 -16.51 -5.47 1.04
C ALA A 113 -15.09 -4.94 0.71
N VAL A 114 -14.13 -5.83 0.55
CA VAL A 114 -12.73 -5.49 0.28
C VAL A 114 -12.39 -5.92 -1.14
N SER A 115 -12.14 -4.95 -1.99
CA SER A 115 -11.60 -5.18 -3.32
C SER A 115 -10.08 -5.27 -3.24
N VAL A 116 -9.58 -6.48 -3.36
CA VAL A 116 -8.15 -6.77 -3.27
C VAL A 116 -7.38 -6.07 -4.37
N ASP A 117 -7.92 -6.09 -5.58
CA ASP A 117 -7.24 -5.57 -6.78
C ASP A 117 -7.19 -4.04 -6.81
N SER A 118 -8.24 -3.36 -6.29
CA SER A 118 -8.28 -1.90 -6.25
C SER A 118 -7.67 -1.29 -4.98
N GLY A 119 -7.36 -2.12 -3.97
CA GLY A 119 -6.88 -1.63 -2.67
C GLY A 119 -7.91 -0.74 -1.96
N ARG A 120 -9.19 -1.11 -2.04
CA ARG A 120 -10.29 -0.38 -1.42
C ARG A 120 -11.18 -1.27 -0.59
N MET A 121 -11.60 -0.76 0.55
CA MET A 121 -12.61 -1.36 1.41
C MET A 121 -13.86 -0.48 1.41
N TYR A 122 -15.01 -1.11 1.34
CA TYR A 122 -16.32 -0.46 1.26
C TYR A 122 -17.16 -0.89 2.44
N LEU A 123 -17.79 0.06 3.09
CA LEU A 123 -18.90 -0.19 4.01
C LEU A 123 -20.19 -0.04 3.22
N GLU A 124 -20.95 -1.11 3.13
CA GLU A 124 -22.17 -1.15 2.32
C GLU A 124 -23.38 -1.59 3.16
N ARG A 125 -24.54 -1.06 2.81
CA ARG A 125 -25.84 -1.44 3.40
C ARG A 125 -26.89 -1.52 2.30
N GLN A 126 -27.50 -2.67 2.12
CA GLN A 126 -28.54 -2.88 1.10
C GLN A 126 -28.13 -2.46 -0.31
N GLY A 127 -26.86 -2.65 -0.65
CA GLY A 127 -26.28 -2.23 -1.93
C GLY A 127 -25.93 -0.75 -2.03
N ALA A 128 -26.21 0.05 -1.01
CA ALA A 128 -25.79 1.44 -0.94
C ALA A 128 -24.39 1.54 -0.34
N LEU A 129 -23.50 2.26 -1.01
CA LEU A 129 -22.18 2.57 -0.53
C LEU A 129 -22.26 3.66 0.56
N LEU A 130 -21.91 3.32 1.80
CA LEU A 130 -21.86 4.26 2.91
C LEU A 130 -20.50 4.95 3.01
N ARG A 131 -19.41 4.17 2.82
CA ARG A 131 -18.05 4.69 2.90
C ARG A 131 -17.10 3.88 2.02
N SER A 132 -16.12 4.58 1.42
CA SER A 132 -15.01 3.97 0.68
C SER A 132 -13.69 4.35 1.35
N ILE A 133 -12.87 3.37 1.68
CA ILE A 133 -11.64 3.50 2.46
C ILE A 133 -10.48 2.94 1.64
N PRO A 134 -9.41 3.68 1.41
CA PRO A 134 -8.20 3.15 0.81
C PRO A 134 -7.51 2.19 1.79
N VAL A 135 -7.11 1.02 1.32
CA VAL A 135 -6.44 0.01 2.14
C VAL A 135 -5.19 -0.53 1.44
N ARG A 136 -4.27 -1.05 2.22
CA ARG A 136 -3.13 -1.82 1.72
C ARG A 136 -3.32 -3.28 2.06
N MET A 137 -3.21 -4.13 1.05
CA MET A 137 -3.20 -5.58 1.23
C MET A 137 -1.80 -6.05 1.59
N GLY A 138 -1.71 -6.94 2.57
CA GLY A 138 -0.49 -7.67 2.85
C GLY A 138 -0.18 -8.66 1.71
N PRO A 139 1.11 -8.87 1.38
CA PRO A 139 1.48 -9.80 0.33
C PRO A 139 1.18 -11.25 0.71
N GLU A 140 1.04 -12.12 -0.28
CA GLU A 140 1.07 -13.55 -0.04
C GLU A 140 2.50 -13.98 0.29
N ARG A 141 2.68 -14.72 1.38
CA ARG A 141 4.00 -15.22 1.80
C ARG A 141 3.94 -16.62 2.39
N ARG A 142 5.05 -17.33 2.23
CA ARG A 142 5.36 -18.54 2.95
C ARG A 142 6.52 -18.27 3.89
N ILE A 143 6.31 -18.47 5.19
CA ILE A 143 7.25 -18.11 6.24
C ILE A 143 7.59 -19.37 7.04
N GLY A 144 8.86 -19.55 7.37
CA GLY A 144 9.38 -20.74 8.04
C GLY A 144 10.07 -21.71 7.09
N THR A 145 10.63 -22.76 7.67
CA THR A 145 11.27 -23.89 6.98
C THR A 145 10.45 -25.16 7.20
N ALA A 146 10.44 -26.06 6.22
CA ALA A 146 9.76 -27.33 6.38
C ALA A 146 10.28 -28.08 7.64
N PRO A 147 9.38 -28.69 8.48
CA PRO A 147 7.95 -28.87 8.26
C PRO A 147 7.07 -27.69 8.72
N ASP A 148 7.59 -26.70 9.43
CA ASP A 148 6.83 -25.64 10.11
C ASP A 148 6.61 -24.39 9.22
N THR A 149 6.21 -24.61 7.97
CA THR A 149 5.94 -23.52 7.03
C THR A 149 4.50 -23.01 7.17
N VAL A 150 4.35 -21.72 7.45
CA VAL A 150 3.06 -21.02 7.46
C VAL A 150 2.83 -20.37 6.11
N HIS A 151 1.73 -20.71 5.45
CA HIS A 151 1.31 -20.08 4.19
C HIS A 151 0.24 -19.03 4.47
N LEU A 152 0.58 -17.77 4.25
CA LEU A 152 -0.27 -16.61 4.44
C LEU A 152 -0.75 -16.12 3.07
N ALA A 153 -1.90 -16.61 2.66
CA ALA A 153 -2.53 -16.25 1.39
C ALA A 153 -3.27 -14.91 1.51
N ILE A 154 -3.40 -14.21 0.39
CA ILE A 154 -4.30 -13.05 0.28
C ILE A 154 -5.73 -13.55 0.54
N PRO A 155 -6.49 -12.92 1.47
CA PRO A 155 -7.83 -13.36 1.80
C PRO A 155 -8.76 -13.25 0.57
N ARG A 156 -9.58 -14.27 0.38
CA ARG A 156 -10.61 -14.34 -0.65
C ARG A 156 -11.89 -14.92 -0.06
N GLY A 157 -13.05 -14.55 -0.64
CA GLY A 157 -14.35 -15.05 -0.20
C GLY A 157 -14.92 -14.28 0.98
N ALA A 158 -15.85 -14.90 1.69
CA ALA A 158 -16.51 -14.34 2.87
C ALA A 158 -15.75 -14.71 4.14
N ARG A 159 -15.60 -13.76 5.04
CA ARG A 159 -14.99 -13.92 6.38
C ARG A 159 -15.92 -13.31 7.41
N ALA A 160 -16.03 -13.91 8.59
CA ALA A 160 -16.81 -13.36 9.68
C ALA A 160 -15.94 -12.59 10.67
N VAL A 161 -16.42 -11.47 11.17
CA VAL A 161 -15.79 -10.72 12.26
C VAL A 161 -15.84 -11.54 13.54
N GLN A 162 -14.69 -11.88 14.09
CA GLN A 162 -14.56 -12.59 15.36
C GLN A 162 -14.52 -11.62 16.55
N ALA A 163 -13.75 -10.54 16.40
CA ALA A 163 -13.61 -9.53 17.42
C ALA A 163 -13.25 -8.17 16.81
N VAL A 164 -13.64 -7.13 17.52
CA VAL A 164 -13.14 -5.76 17.28
C VAL A 164 -12.27 -5.43 18.48
N LEU A 165 -11.03 -5.07 18.22
CA LEU A 165 -10.05 -4.70 19.24
C LEU A 165 -9.91 -3.19 19.31
N SER A 166 -9.81 -2.69 20.53
CA SER A 166 -9.61 -1.30 20.87
C SER A 166 -8.23 -1.05 21.48
N ASP A 167 -7.96 0.18 21.84
CA ASP A 167 -6.73 0.63 22.51
C ASP A 167 -6.36 -0.15 23.77
N SER A 168 -7.37 -0.61 24.53
CA SER A 168 -7.19 -1.33 25.79
C SER A 168 -6.92 -2.82 25.59
N ASP A 169 -7.22 -3.34 24.42
CA ASP A 169 -7.12 -4.75 24.14
C ASP A 169 -5.68 -5.16 23.83
N SER A 170 -5.33 -6.35 24.27
CA SER A 170 -4.05 -6.95 23.96
C SER A 170 -4.18 -7.98 22.83
N TRP A 171 -3.19 -8.02 21.98
CA TRP A 171 -3.09 -9.02 20.92
C TRP A 171 -1.76 -9.76 21.00
N GLN A 172 -1.84 -11.08 20.92
CA GLN A 172 -0.63 -11.91 20.87
C GLN A 172 -0.07 -11.90 19.46
N VAL A 173 1.05 -11.21 19.28
CA VAL A 173 1.75 -11.16 17.99
C VAL A 173 2.28 -12.56 17.66
N PRO A 174 1.89 -13.14 16.51
CA PRO A 174 2.39 -14.44 16.08
C PRO A 174 3.91 -14.40 15.87
N GLU A 175 4.56 -15.52 16.14
CA GLU A 175 6.02 -15.64 16.00
C GLU A 175 6.50 -15.33 14.59
N TRP A 176 5.77 -15.80 13.59
CA TRP A 176 6.08 -15.59 12.19
C TRP A 176 6.14 -14.11 11.78
N VAL A 177 5.45 -13.20 12.49
CA VAL A 177 5.54 -11.75 12.23
C VAL A 177 6.95 -11.22 12.50
N TYR A 178 7.59 -11.70 13.56
CA TYR A 178 8.99 -11.34 13.87
C TYR A 178 9.93 -11.94 12.83
N THR A 179 9.76 -13.22 12.51
CA THR A 179 10.58 -13.93 11.53
C THR A 179 10.48 -13.30 10.13
N ASP A 180 9.28 -12.94 9.70
CA ASP A 180 9.06 -12.26 8.41
C ASP A 180 9.78 -10.91 8.32
N ARG A 181 9.97 -10.26 9.46
CA ARG A 181 10.70 -9.01 9.58
C ARG A 181 12.21 -9.17 9.83
N GLY A 182 12.70 -10.39 9.88
CA GLY A 182 14.09 -10.68 10.22
C GLY A 182 14.44 -10.37 11.68
N LEU A 183 13.44 -10.29 12.56
CA LEU A 183 13.62 -10.05 13.99
C LEU A 183 13.61 -11.38 14.75
N THR A 184 14.36 -11.45 15.83
CA THR A 184 14.30 -12.60 16.73
C THR A 184 13.00 -12.55 17.55
N PRO A 185 12.13 -13.58 17.47
CA PRO A 185 10.89 -13.61 18.23
C PRO A 185 11.17 -13.70 19.73
N PRO A 186 10.56 -12.82 20.56
CA PRO A 186 10.66 -12.95 22.00
C PRO A 186 9.84 -14.13 22.53
N PRO A 187 10.05 -14.57 23.79
CA PRO A 187 9.22 -15.59 24.41
C PRO A 187 7.73 -15.27 24.35
N ALA A 188 6.86 -16.29 24.27
CA ALA A 188 5.42 -16.14 24.06
C ALA A 188 4.76 -15.15 25.01
N ALA A 189 5.17 -15.15 26.28
CA ALA A 189 4.66 -14.22 27.30
C ALA A 189 4.95 -12.73 26.98
N ARG A 190 5.99 -12.42 26.23
CA ARG A 190 6.36 -11.05 25.82
C ARG A 190 5.82 -10.66 24.45
N ARG A 191 5.13 -11.55 23.77
CA ARG A 191 4.52 -11.29 22.46
C ARG A 191 3.10 -10.74 22.56
N THR A 192 2.50 -10.74 23.74
CA THR A 192 1.20 -10.12 24.00
C THR A 192 1.40 -8.63 24.25
N LEU A 193 0.97 -7.82 23.30
CA LEU A 193 1.16 -6.37 23.31
C LEU A 193 -0.19 -5.65 23.24
N THR A 194 -0.33 -4.58 24.02
CA THR A 194 -1.43 -3.64 23.83
C THR A 194 -1.15 -2.76 22.63
N LYS A 195 -2.20 -2.38 21.90
CA LYS A 195 -2.09 -1.55 20.68
C LYS A 195 -1.20 -2.14 19.57
N ALA A 196 -0.96 -3.45 19.60
CA ALA A 196 -0.11 -4.11 18.60
C ALA A 196 -0.63 -4.00 17.17
N LEU A 197 -1.93 -3.75 17.01
CA LEU A 197 -2.63 -3.60 15.73
C LEU A 197 -3.13 -2.15 15.49
N GLY A 198 -2.58 -1.19 16.23
CA GLY A 198 -3.02 0.20 16.23
C GLY A 198 -4.18 0.47 17.20
N PRO A 199 -4.78 1.67 17.15
CA PRO A 199 -5.87 2.06 18.07
C PRO A 199 -7.11 1.19 17.91
N VAL A 200 -7.38 0.71 16.69
CA VAL A 200 -8.54 -0.13 16.34
C VAL A 200 -8.12 -1.20 15.36
N ALA A 201 -8.61 -2.42 15.57
CA ALA A 201 -8.45 -3.51 14.63
C ALA A 201 -9.69 -4.42 14.60
N ILE A 202 -9.91 -5.08 13.46
CA ILE A 202 -10.99 -6.03 13.24
C ILE A 202 -10.34 -7.38 12.96
N VAL A 203 -10.57 -8.34 13.85
CA VAL A 203 -10.07 -9.71 13.72
C VAL A 203 -11.14 -10.53 13.01
N LEU A 204 -10.75 -11.20 11.94
CA LEU A 204 -11.62 -12.05 11.14
C LEU A 204 -11.29 -13.53 11.38
N ASP A 205 -12.22 -14.38 10.98
CA ASP A 205 -11.94 -15.82 10.92
C ASP A 205 -10.80 -16.13 9.93
N GLY A 206 -10.18 -17.29 10.10
CA GLY A 206 -9.01 -17.68 9.31
C GLY A 206 -7.75 -16.86 9.55
N GLY A 207 -7.70 -16.07 10.64
CA GLY A 207 -6.51 -15.34 11.08
C GLY A 207 -6.22 -14.04 10.31
N THR A 208 -7.10 -13.63 9.40
CA THR A 208 -6.99 -12.33 8.71
C THR A 208 -7.33 -11.20 9.69
N VAL A 209 -6.55 -10.11 9.62
CA VAL A 209 -6.78 -8.93 10.46
C VAL A 209 -6.85 -7.68 9.59
N ILE A 210 -7.84 -6.83 9.87
CA ILE A 210 -7.89 -5.45 9.33
C ILE A 210 -7.41 -4.54 10.46
N TYR A 211 -6.31 -3.82 10.25
CA TYR A 211 -5.63 -3.09 11.30
C TYR A 211 -5.11 -1.73 10.83
N SER A 212 -4.78 -0.86 11.78
CA SER A 212 -4.11 0.40 11.51
C SER A 212 -2.64 0.34 11.94
N LEU A 213 -1.85 1.33 11.51
CA LEU A 213 -0.44 1.39 11.88
C LEU A 213 -0.30 1.56 13.40
N PRO A 214 0.32 0.62 14.12
CA PRO A 214 0.55 0.76 15.55
C PRO A 214 1.71 1.73 15.82
N THR A 215 1.77 2.24 17.04
CA THR A 215 2.85 3.12 17.50
C THR A 215 4.04 2.36 18.08
N ASN A 216 3.88 1.07 18.35
CA ASN A 216 4.90 0.22 18.96
C ASN A 216 4.86 -1.21 18.38
N GLY A 217 5.85 -2.02 18.72
CA GLY A 217 5.91 -3.42 18.33
C GLY A 217 6.42 -3.67 16.90
N PRO A 218 6.43 -4.93 16.46
CA PRO A 218 7.03 -5.33 15.18
C PRO A 218 6.25 -4.83 13.96
N LEU A 219 5.02 -4.39 14.12
CA LEU A 219 4.17 -3.87 13.04
C LEU A 219 4.27 -2.34 12.89
N ASN A 220 5.03 -1.64 13.76
CA ASN A 220 5.27 -0.20 13.67
C ASN A 220 6.26 0.13 12.53
N ASP A 221 5.79 -0.06 11.30
CA ASP A 221 6.53 0.26 10.09
C ASP A 221 5.56 0.62 8.97
N SER A 222 5.63 1.84 8.49
CA SER A 222 4.73 2.35 7.45
C SER A 222 4.93 1.65 6.10
N SER A 223 6.08 1.06 5.85
CA SER A 223 6.39 0.31 4.62
C SER A 223 5.88 -1.12 4.65
N TYR A 224 5.77 -1.71 5.85
CA TYR A 224 5.37 -3.09 6.05
C TYR A 224 3.86 -3.23 6.21
N THR A 225 3.26 -4.18 5.49
CA THR A 225 1.88 -4.65 5.74
C THR A 225 1.94 -6.14 6.00
N MET A 226 1.35 -6.56 7.12
CA MET A 226 1.34 -7.95 7.59
C MET A 226 0.74 -8.87 6.51
N PRO A 227 1.47 -9.92 6.09
CA PRO A 227 0.98 -10.88 5.09
C PRO A 227 -0.41 -11.45 5.43
N GLY A 228 -1.24 -11.61 4.41
CA GLY A 228 -2.60 -12.13 4.58
C GLY A 228 -3.57 -11.22 5.34
N SER A 229 -3.20 -9.97 5.58
CA SER A 229 -3.99 -9.00 6.33
C SER A 229 -4.20 -7.69 5.57
N VAL A 230 -5.00 -6.80 6.10
CA VAL A 230 -5.38 -5.54 5.48
C VAL A 230 -4.98 -4.40 6.40
N ARG A 231 -4.29 -3.39 5.88
CA ARG A 231 -3.96 -2.19 6.64
C ARG A 231 -4.72 -0.99 6.10
N ALA A 232 -5.42 -0.27 7.01
CA ALA A 232 -6.11 0.97 6.73
C ALA A 232 -5.55 2.11 7.60
N ARG A 233 -6.01 3.33 7.40
CA ARG A 233 -5.70 4.44 8.29
C ARG A 233 -6.54 4.34 9.55
N SER A 234 -5.99 4.76 10.68
CA SER A 234 -6.66 4.79 11.99
C SER A 234 -8.02 5.47 11.96
N GLU A 235 -8.04 6.69 11.45
CA GLU A 235 -9.22 7.54 11.33
C GLU A 235 -10.35 6.87 10.52
N ASP A 236 -9.97 6.14 9.49
CA ASP A 236 -10.93 5.44 8.63
C ASP A 236 -11.54 4.21 9.33
N LEU A 237 -10.72 3.46 10.10
CA LEU A 237 -11.21 2.33 10.90
C LEU A 237 -12.09 2.80 12.06
N GLU A 238 -11.67 3.81 12.80
CA GLU A 238 -12.44 4.40 13.89
C GLU A 238 -13.83 4.85 13.43
N ALA A 239 -13.90 5.42 12.23
CA ALA A 239 -15.18 5.88 11.68
C ALA A 239 -16.16 4.76 11.29
N ILE A 240 -15.68 3.54 11.01
CA ILE A 240 -16.56 2.41 10.63
C ILE A 240 -16.83 1.46 11.79
N VAL A 241 -15.96 1.39 12.79
CA VAL A 241 -16.08 0.48 13.94
C VAL A 241 -17.45 0.53 14.63
N PRO A 242 -18.10 1.68 14.82
CA PRO A 242 -19.45 1.72 15.39
C PRO A 242 -20.49 0.89 14.62
N ASN A 243 -20.22 0.59 13.35
CA ASN A 243 -21.09 -0.22 12.50
C ASN A 243 -20.62 -1.67 12.36
N VAL A 244 -19.46 -2.01 12.95
CA VAL A 244 -18.87 -3.36 12.87
C VAL A 244 -19.22 -4.15 14.11
N THR A 245 -19.88 -5.28 13.93
CA THR A 245 -20.28 -6.16 15.03
C THR A 245 -19.70 -7.56 14.83
N LYS A 246 -19.53 -8.28 15.93
CA LYS A 246 -19.15 -9.69 15.87
C LYS A 246 -20.16 -10.48 15.05
N GLY A 247 -19.68 -11.32 14.14
CA GLY A 247 -20.49 -12.09 13.20
C GLY A 247 -20.78 -11.36 11.89
N MET A 248 -20.50 -10.05 11.77
CA MET A 248 -20.61 -9.32 10.51
C MET A 248 -19.75 -9.98 9.43
N VAL A 249 -20.27 -10.03 8.20
CA VAL A 249 -19.54 -10.62 7.08
C VAL A 249 -18.67 -9.57 6.38
N VAL A 250 -17.46 -9.96 6.08
CA VAL A 250 -16.49 -9.20 5.27
C VAL A 250 -16.22 -9.98 3.99
N TYR A 251 -16.51 -9.41 2.85
CA TYR A 251 -16.31 -10.02 1.54
C TYR A 251 -15.00 -9.56 0.90
N PHE A 252 -14.16 -10.51 0.49
CA PHE A 252 -12.92 -10.25 -0.25
C PHE A 252 -13.06 -10.74 -1.69
N TYR A 253 -12.87 -9.84 -2.66
CA TYR A 253 -12.99 -10.13 -4.10
C TYR A 253 -11.94 -9.39 -4.94
#